data_d4a93e4ed98edb8f6ae43fa487fc7821
#
_entry.id   d4a93e4ed98edb8f6ae43fa487fc7821
#
_cell.length_a   1.000
_cell.length_b   1.000
_cell.length_c   1.000
_cell.angle_alpha   90.00
_cell.angle_beta   90.00
_cell.angle_gamma   90.00
#
_symmetry.space_group_name_H-M   'P 1'
#
loop_
_entity.id
_entity.type
_entity.pdbx_description
1 polymer ?
#
loop_
_entity_poly.entity_id
_entity_poly.type
_entity_poly.pdbx_seq_one_letter_code
_entity_poly.pdbx_strand_id
1 'polypeptide(L)'
;MHKLGLFLALMPLILSLNACSGRSRGNTTSKLDTIKSRGKLICGVSGQLPGFSFVKANGEYAGLDVDVCRAIAAAIFDDPKKVEFRNLNAKERFTAVQTGEVDILSRNTTWTISRDTSVGLEFAPVVFYDGQGIMVRKNSNIKKLEDLKGKSICTQTGTTNEQNLADQMRQRGINYKPLVFEDVNTTFTTYEQGRCQAVTSDRSQLVSRRSTLPKPDDHSVLDLVISKEPLAPAVVNGDSKWFDVVKWTIYGLINAEELGVNSQNVTQLANGSNPEIKRLLGTEGDLGKGVGLTNDFVSRIIKHVGNYSEMYDRNLGKNSDLKLERGPNKLWNQGGILYAPPFR
;
A
#
# COMPACT_ATOMS: atom_id res chain seq x y z
N MET A 1 -27.92 62.18 70.99
CA MET A 1 -26.79 62.07 70.03
C MET A 1 -26.35 60.61 70.06
N HIS A 2 -26.93 59.81 69.17
CA HIS A 2 -26.78 58.35 69.12
C HIS A 2 -25.81 58.00 68.04
N LYS A 3 -24.76 57.26 68.36
CA LYS A 3 -23.83 56.63 67.40
C LYS A 3 -24.30 55.20 67.10
N LEU A 4 -24.69 54.99 65.87
CA LEU A 4 -25.08 53.71 65.36
C LEU A 4 -23.81 52.98 64.78
N GLY A 5 -23.44 51.88 65.39
CA GLY A 5 -22.31 51.06 64.97
C GLY A 5 -22.78 50.04 63.94
N LEU A 6 -22.16 50.08 62.77
CA LEU A 6 -22.42 49.15 61.68
C LEU A 6 -21.45 47.95 61.77
N PHE A 7 -21.98 46.77 62.12
CA PHE A 7 -21.22 45.50 62.06
C PHE A 7 -21.21 44.92 60.62
N LEU A 8 -20.06 44.95 60.04
CA LEU A 8 -19.84 44.25 58.72
C LEU A 8 -19.48 42.79 59.02
N ALA A 9 -20.37 41.86 58.70
CA ALA A 9 -20.10 40.43 58.75
C ALA A 9 -19.33 39.99 57.44
N LEU A 10 -18.07 39.63 57.60
CA LEU A 10 -17.28 38.99 56.55
C LEU A 10 -17.70 37.52 56.50
N MET A 11 -18.33 37.15 55.36
CA MET A 11 -18.65 35.77 55.00
C MET A 11 -17.51 35.21 54.15
N PRO A 12 -16.80 34.10 54.49
CA PRO A 12 -15.77 33.55 53.68
C PRO A 12 -16.40 32.75 52.48
N LEU A 13 -16.12 33.21 51.29
CA LEU A 13 -16.49 32.55 50.05
C LEU A 13 -15.56 31.34 49.82
N ILE A 14 -16.02 30.13 50.16
CA ILE A 14 -15.31 28.88 49.86
C ILE A 14 -15.50 28.59 48.36
N LEU A 15 -14.49 28.94 47.57
CA LEU A 15 -14.40 28.45 46.18
C LEU A 15 -14.05 26.95 46.21
N SER A 16 -15.05 26.11 46.03
CA SER A 16 -14.84 24.70 45.68
C SER A 16 -14.32 24.56 44.25
N LEU A 17 -13.00 24.41 44.10
CA LEU A 17 -12.35 23.98 42.90
C LEU A 17 -12.71 22.51 42.60
N ASN A 18 -13.80 22.30 41.88
CA ASN A 18 -14.07 21.02 41.26
C ASN A 18 -13.11 20.86 40.07
N ALA A 19 -11.94 20.27 40.34
CA ALA A 19 -11.04 19.80 39.34
C ALA A 19 -11.70 18.60 38.60
N CYS A 20 -12.43 18.88 37.53
CA CYS A 20 -12.84 17.85 36.59
C CYS A 20 -11.60 17.31 35.82
N SER A 21 -10.82 16.46 36.48
CA SER A 21 -9.85 15.60 35.86
C SER A 21 -10.53 14.29 35.44
N GLY A 22 -11.28 14.37 34.39
CA GLY A 22 -11.87 13.23 33.72
C GLY A 22 -11.85 13.45 32.22
N ARG A 23 -10.65 13.52 31.62
CA ARG A 23 -10.55 13.24 30.20
C ARG A 23 -10.89 11.76 30.03
N SER A 24 -12.17 11.47 29.96
CA SER A 24 -12.71 10.24 29.38
C SER A 24 -12.03 10.10 28.04
N ARG A 25 -10.99 9.22 27.92
CA ARG A 25 -10.59 8.66 26.64
C ARG A 25 -11.85 8.02 26.10
N GLY A 26 -12.55 8.72 25.23
CA GLY A 26 -13.64 8.13 24.46
C GLY A 26 -13.10 6.81 23.92
N ASN A 27 -13.79 5.73 24.23
CA ASN A 27 -13.47 4.39 23.74
C ASN A 27 -13.81 4.41 22.24
N THR A 28 -12.93 5.02 21.42
CA THR A 28 -13.08 4.97 19.97
C THR A 28 -12.89 3.50 19.58
N THR A 29 -13.98 2.88 19.16
CA THR A 29 -13.97 1.51 18.64
C THR A 29 -12.87 1.43 17.57
N SER A 30 -11.89 0.54 17.73
CA SER A 30 -10.82 0.42 16.75
C SER A 30 -11.37 -0.02 15.39
N LYS A 31 -10.68 0.35 14.33
CA LYS A 31 -11.04 -0.08 12.97
C LYS A 31 -11.09 -1.62 12.87
N LEU A 32 -10.17 -2.32 13.55
CA LEU A 32 -10.19 -3.79 13.63
C LEU A 32 -11.52 -4.33 14.19
N ASP A 33 -12.03 -3.72 15.27
CA ASP A 33 -13.29 -4.16 15.88
C ASP A 33 -14.48 -3.88 14.95
N THR A 34 -14.45 -2.76 14.24
CA THR A 34 -15.44 -2.42 13.20
C THR A 34 -15.43 -3.43 12.05
N ILE A 35 -14.24 -3.80 11.56
CA ILE A 35 -14.06 -4.79 10.49
C ILE A 35 -14.58 -6.16 10.93
N LYS A 36 -14.23 -6.59 12.16
CA LYS A 36 -14.71 -7.86 12.73
C LYS A 36 -16.23 -7.88 12.87
N SER A 37 -16.82 -6.82 13.38
CA SER A 37 -18.28 -6.68 13.53
C SER A 37 -19.01 -6.69 12.18
N ARG A 38 -18.45 -6.05 11.15
CA ARG A 38 -18.98 -6.04 9.79
C ARG A 38 -18.83 -7.38 9.07
N GLY A 39 -17.89 -8.23 9.49
CA GLY A 39 -17.62 -9.54 8.92
C GLY A 39 -16.85 -9.53 7.60
N LYS A 40 -16.31 -8.39 7.17
CA LYS A 40 -15.48 -8.23 5.94
C LYS A 40 -14.59 -7.02 6.00
N LEU A 41 -13.46 -7.08 5.28
CA LEU A 41 -12.54 -5.97 5.00
C LEU A 41 -13.03 -5.18 3.77
N ILE A 42 -12.93 -3.86 3.75
CA ILE A 42 -13.12 -3.04 2.56
C ILE A 42 -11.74 -2.50 2.12
N CYS A 43 -11.32 -2.89 0.92
CA CYS A 43 -10.00 -2.62 0.37
C CYS A 43 -10.09 -1.73 -0.86
N GLY A 44 -9.40 -0.57 -0.82
CA GLY A 44 -9.24 0.31 -1.98
C GLY A 44 -8.12 -0.18 -2.90
N VAL A 45 -8.44 -0.40 -4.16
CA VAL A 45 -7.54 -0.91 -5.21
C VAL A 45 -7.66 -0.11 -6.50
N SER A 46 -6.82 -0.36 -7.50
CA SER A 46 -6.96 0.26 -8.83
C SER A 46 -8.03 -0.42 -9.68
N GLY A 47 -8.07 -1.73 -9.70
CA GLY A 47 -8.91 -2.52 -10.60
C GLY A 47 -8.50 -2.51 -12.08
N GLN A 48 -7.49 -1.72 -12.45
CA GLN A 48 -7.11 -1.46 -13.86
C GLN A 48 -5.62 -1.77 -14.15
N LEU A 49 -4.89 -2.34 -13.19
CA LEU A 49 -3.45 -2.55 -13.30
C LEU A 49 -3.10 -4.04 -13.20
N PRO A 50 -2.89 -4.75 -14.33
CA PRO A 50 -2.46 -6.14 -14.33
C PRO A 50 -1.22 -6.36 -13.46
N GLY A 51 -1.21 -7.45 -12.70
CA GLY A 51 -0.14 -7.79 -11.75
C GLY A 51 -0.26 -7.14 -10.38
N PHE A 52 -0.87 -5.96 -10.23
CA PHE A 52 -1.10 -5.28 -8.96
C PHE A 52 -2.56 -5.35 -8.49
N SER A 53 -3.48 -4.75 -9.22
CA SER A 53 -4.91 -4.92 -9.01
C SER A 53 -5.66 -4.80 -10.33
N PHE A 54 -6.23 -5.88 -10.77
CA PHE A 54 -6.91 -5.99 -12.05
C PHE A 54 -8.20 -6.80 -11.90
N VAL A 55 -9.26 -6.36 -12.60
CA VAL A 55 -10.52 -7.10 -12.68
C VAL A 55 -10.49 -7.96 -13.95
N LYS A 56 -10.49 -9.28 -13.78
CA LYS A 56 -10.56 -10.25 -14.87
C LYS A 56 -11.94 -10.20 -15.56
N ALA A 57 -12.04 -10.80 -16.74
CA ALA A 57 -13.29 -10.85 -17.49
C ALA A 57 -14.46 -11.53 -16.75
N ASN A 58 -14.15 -12.44 -15.82
CA ASN A 58 -15.14 -13.09 -14.94
C ASN A 58 -15.52 -12.26 -13.70
N GLY A 59 -15.03 -11.02 -13.57
CA GLY A 59 -15.27 -10.14 -12.43
C GLY A 59 -14.36 -10.40 -11.21
N GLU A 60 -13.45 -11.37 -11.27
CA GLU A 60 -12.52 -11.67 -10.18
C GLU A 60 -11.38 -10.65 -10.13
N TYR A 61 -11.08 -10.14 -8.93
CA TYR A 61 -9.90 -9.33 -8.70
C TYR A 61 -8.65 -10.20 -8.57
N ALA A 62 -7.54 -9.75 -9.15
CA ALA A 62 -6.24 -10.41 -9.07
C ALA A 62 -5.11 -9.38 -8.99
N GLY A 63 -3.96 -9.77 -8.41
CA GLY A 63 -2.77 -8.95 -8.33
C GLY A 63 -2.17 -8.89 -6.93
N LEU A 64 -0.96 -8.34 -6.82
CA LEU A 64 -0.22 -8.23 -5.56
C LEU A 64 -0.97 -7.40 -4.51
N ASP A 65 -1.53 -6.25 -4.90
CA ASP A 65 -2.33 -5.38 -4.03
C ASP A 65 -3.60 -6.09 -3.52
N VAL A 66 -4.23 -6.89 -4.38
CA VAL A 66 -5.41 -7.71 -4.05
C VAL A 66 -5.04 -8.80 -3.04
N ASP A 67 -3.91 -9.47 -3.24
CA ASP A 67 -3.44 -10.54 -2.37
C ASP A 67 -3.03 -10.04 -0.99
N VAL A 68 -2.50 -8.81 -0.88
CA VAL A 68 -2.28 -8.15 0.42
C VAL A 68 -3.59 -8.04 1.20
N CYS A 69 -4.67 -7.59 0.58
CA CYS A 69 -5.98 -7.49 1.24
C CYS A 69 -6.58 -8.86 1.56
N ARG A 70 -6.38 -9.85 0.70
CA ARG A 70 -6.77 -11.25 0.99
C ARG A 70 -5.99 -11.84 2.15
N ALA A 71 -4.69 -11.53 2.28
CA ALA A 71 -3.87 -11.94 3.41
C ALA A 71 -4.38 -11.35 4.73
N ILE A 72 -4.76 -10.07 4.74
CA ILE A 72 -5.35 -9.43 5.91
C ILE A 72 -6.71 -10.06 6.26
N ALA A 73 -7.56 -10.31 5.26
CA ALA A 73 -8.84 -10.99 5.49
C ALA A 73 -8.65 -12.42 6.04
N ALA A 74 -7.67 -13.17 5.51
CA ALA A 74 -7.31 -14.50 6.04
C ALA A 74 -6.81 -14.42 7.48
N ALA A 75 -5.99 -13.42 7.83
CA ALA A 75 -5.50 -13.19 9.19
C ALA A 75 -6.65 -12.97 10.19
N ILE A 76 -7.66 -12.20 9.79
CA ILE A 76 -8.77 -11.79 10.67
C ILE A 76 -9.85 -12.87 10.74
N PHE A 77 -10.24 -13.45 9.58
CA PHE A 77 -11.44 -14.27 9.43
C PHE A 77 -11.17 -15.74 9.11
N ASP A 78 -9.90 -16.13 8.90
CA ASP A 78 -9.54 -17.44 8.31
C ASP A 78 -10.21 -17.69 6.94
N ASP A 79 -10.55 -16.60 6.24
CA ASP A 79 -11.21 -16.64 4.93
C ASP A 79 -10.73 -15.46 4.05
N PRO A 80 -9.95 -15.70 2.99
CA PRO A 80 -9.43 -14.66 2.10
C PRO A 80 -10.53 -14.02 1.24
N LYS A 81 -11.74 -14.58 1.21
CA LYS A 81 -12.89 -14.04 0.48
C LYS A 81 -13.68 -13.00 1.28
N LYS A 82 -13.39 -12.84 2.58
CA LYS A 82 -14.01 -11.83 3.45
C LYS A 82 -13.44 -10.43 3.18
N VAL A 83 -13.34 -10.07 1.91
CA VAL A 83 -12.88 -8.76 1.42
C VAL A 83 -13.80 -8.24 0.33
N GLU A 84 -14.12 -6.96 0.41
CA GLU A 84 -14.81 -6.19 -0.61
C GLU A 84 -13.82 -5.21 -1.24
N PHE A 85 -13.72 -5.19 -2.56
CA PHE A 85 -12.82 -4.29 -3.28
C PHE A 85 -13.56 -3.06 -3.78
N ARG A 86 -12.92 -1.88 -3.64
CA ARG A 86 -13.36 -0.60 -4.19
C ARG A 86 -12.34 -0.09 -5.18
N ASN A 87 -12.76 0.12 -6.44
CA ASN A 87 -11.90 0.73 -7.44
C ASN A 87 -11.79 2.23 -7.18
N LEU A 88 -10.58 2.72 -7.06
CA LEU A 88 -10.26 4.11 -6.79
C LEU A 88 -9.26 4.62 -7.82
N ASN A 89 -9.43 5.83 -8.33
CA ASN A 89 -8.43 6.50 -9.14
C ASN A 89 -7.31 7.10 -8.27
N ALA A 90 -6.28 7.69 -8.89
CA ALA A 90 -5.12 8.20 -8.16
C ALA A 90 -5.44 9.46 -7.33
N LYS A 91 -6.48 10.21 -7.69
CA LYS A 91 -6.86 11.46 -7.04
C LYS A 91 -7.76 11.24 -5.81
N GLU A 92 -8.74 10.33 -5.92
CA GLU A 92 -9.73 10.09 -4.88
C GLU A 92 -9.28 9.12 -3.76
N ARG A 93 -8.27 8.28 -4.05
CA ARG A 93 -7.85 7.20 -3.14
C ARG A 93 -7.56 7.62 -1.70
N PHE A 94 -6.98 8.80 -1.50
CA PHE A 94 -6.63 9.28 -0.17
C PHE A 94 -7.87 9.73 0.61
N THR A 95 -8.79 10.41 -0.05
CA THR A 95 -10.07 10.80 0.56
C THR A 95 -10.87 9.57 0.99
N ALA A 96 -10.90 8.52 0.17
CA ALA A 96 -11.62 7.28 0.49
C ALA A 96 -11.09 6.60 1.78
N VAL A 97 -9.77 6.64 2.02
CA VAL A 97 -9.17 6.15 3.29
C VAL A 97 -9.53 7.09 4.45
N GLN A 98 -9.36 8.39 4.27
CA GLN A 98 -9.59 9.40 5.31
C GLN A 98 -11.04 9.42 5.79
N THR A 99 -12.00 9.26 4.88
CA THR A 99 -13.44 9.22 5.20
C THR A 99 -13.91 7.87 5.74
N GLY A 100 -13.06 6.84 5.66
CA GLY A 100 -13.42 5.48 6.06
C GLY A 100 -14.29 4.73 5.06
N GLU A 101 -14.40 5.20 3.82
CA GLU A 101 -15.03 4.47 2.71
C GLU A 101 -14.32 3.14 2.46
N VAL A 102 -12.99 3.12 2.63
CA VAL A 102 -12.17 1.91 2.67
C VAL A 102 -11.40 1.82 3.98
N ASP A 103 -11.15 0.61 4.44
CA ASP A 103 -10.39 0.35 5.67
C ASP A 103 -8.87 0.42 5.43
N ILE A 104 -8.46 0.13 4.22
CA ILE A 104 -7.07 0.08 3.76
C ILE A 104 -7.01 0.47 2.29
N LEU A 105 -5.96 1.17 1.92
CA LEU A 105 -5.57 1.42 0.53
C LEU A 105 -4.41 0.48 0.17
N SER A 106 -4.64 -0.48 -0.71
CA SER A 106 -3.62 -1.34 -1.30
C SER A 106 -3.67 -1.13 -2.82
N ARG A 107 -2.93 -0.13 -3.31
CA ARG A 107 -3.10 0.39 -4.67
C ARG A 107 -1.82 1.07 -5.17
N ASN A 108 -0.76 0.30 -5.43
CA ASN A 108 0.51 0.82 -5.96
C ASN A 108 0.79 2.28 -5.51
N THR A 109 0.73 2.51 -4.20
CA THR A 109 0.81 3.86 -3.62
C THR A 109 2.20 4.11 -3.05
N THR A 110 2.90 5.08 -3.61
CA THR A 110 4.24 5.49 -3.14
C THR A 110 4.14 6.14 -1.78
N TRP A 111 4.91 5.64 -0.83
CA TRP A 111 5.12 6.25 0.47
C TRP A 111 5.98 7.51 0.32
N THR A 112 5.44 8.65 0.73
CA THR A 112 6.14 9.94 0.74
C THR A 112 5.85 10.68 2.04
N ILE A 113 6.77 11.57 2.46
CA ILE A 113 6.59 12.35 3.67
C ILE A 113 5.29 13.17 3.66
N SER A 114 4.90 13.75 2.53
CA SER A 114 3.67 14.54 2.43
C SER A 114 2.41 13.70 2.59
N ARG A 115 2.39 12.49 2.03
CA ARG A 115 1.26 11.56 2.17
C ARG A 115 1.14 11.01 3.58
N ASP A 116 2.27 10.73 4.21
CA ASP A 116 2.36 10.27 5.59
C ASP A 116 1.88 11.36 6.57
N THR A 117 2.49 12.53 6.52
CA THR A 117 2.27 13.59 7.50
C THR A 117 1.12 14.53 7.17
N SER A 118 1.10 15.11 5.94
CA SER A 118 0.13 16.16 5.58
C SER A 118 -1.21 15.60 5.16
N VAL A 119 -1.24 14.44 4.49
CA VAL A 119 -2.49 13.75 4.14
C VAL A 119 -3.04 12.93 5.31
N GLY A 120 -2.21 12.63 6.34
CA GLY A 120 -2.64 11.91 7.54
C GLY A 120 -2.87 10.43 7.32
N LEU A 121 -2.02 9.81 6.50
CA LEU A 121 -1.99 8.37 6.29
C LEU A 121 -0.82 7.74 7.05
N GLU A 122 -0.97 6.49 7.43
CA GLU A 122 0.10 5.68 7.98
C GLU A 122 0.44 4.55 7.00
N PHE A 123 1.68 4.52 6.53
CA PHE A 123 2.14 3.56 5.52
C PHE A 123 2.70 2.30 6.19
N ALA A 124 2.12 1.17 5.86
CA ALA A 124 2.60 -0.16 6.26
C ALA A 124 3.94 -0.49 5.56
N PRO A 125 4.59 -1.62 5.87
CA PRO A 125 5.82 -2.03 5.20
C PRO A 125 5.68 -2.03 3.68
N VAL A 126 6.76 -1.62 3.01
CA VAL A 126 6.81 -1.60 1.54
C VAL A 126 6.62 -3.01 0.99
N VAL A 127 5.67 -3.15 0.09
CA VAL A 127 5.36 -4.42 -0.58
C VAL A 127 5.97 -4.51 -1.98
N PHE A 128 6.43 -3.39 -2.55
CA PHE A 128 7.12 -3.38 -3.82
C PHE A 128 8.00 -2.11 -3.96
N TYR A 129 9.29 -2.31 -4.16
CA TYR A 129 10.23 -1.25 -4.46
C TYR A 129 10.29 -1.04 -5.96
N ASP A 130 9.86 0.12 -6.41
CA ASP A 130 9.82 0.52 -7.80
C ASP A 130 10.61 1.81 -8.07
N GLY A 131 10.57 2.28 -9.26
CA GLY A 131 11.08 3.56 -9.73
C GLY A 131 10.25 4.05 -10.89
N GLN A 132 10.26 5.35 -11.13
CA GLN A 132 9.59 5.94 -12.30
C GLN A 132 10.41 5.75 -13.56
N GLY A 133 9.74 5.36 -14.64
CA GLY A 133 10.32 5.21 -15.97
C GLY A 133 9.58 6.01 -17.03
N ILE A 134 10.03 5.83 -18.26
CA ILE A 134 9.42 6.42 -19.45
C ILE A 134 9.27 5.32 -20.51
N MET A 135 8.09 5.23 -21.10
CA MET A 135 7.83 4.35 -22.25
C MET A 135 7.65 5.19 -23.51
N VAL A 136 8.27 4.72 -24.59
CA VAL A 136 8.27 5.36 -25.89
C VAL A 136 8.04 4.32 -27.00
N ARG A 137 7.70 4.78 -28.21
CA ARG A 137 7.77 3.91 -29.39
C ARG A 137 9.21 3.63 -29.76
N LYS A 138 9.55 2.40 -30.14
CA LYS A 138 10.91 2.01 -30.51
C LYS A 138 11.50 2.83 -31.66
N ASN A 139 10.65 3.25 -32.60
CA ASN A 139 11.04 4.07 -33.76
C ASN A 139 11.09 5.58 -33.48
N SER A 140 10.92 6.02 -32.21
CA SER A 140 10.87 7.45 -31.85
C SER A 140 12.23 8.12 -31.78
N ASN A 141 13.33 7.37 -31.77
CA ASN A 141 14.70 7.84 -31.50
C ASN A 141 14.91 8.51 -30.13
N ILE A 142 13.97 8.32 -29.18
CA ILE A 142 14.07 8.82 -27.80
C ILE A 142 14.76 7.75 -26.94
N LYS A 143 15.92 8.09 -26.36
CA LYS A 143 16.73 7.20 -25.51
C LYS A 143 17.03 7.75 -24.13
N LYS A 144 16.93 9.06 -23.95
CA LYS A 144 17.23 9.78 -22.68
C LYS A 144 16.29 10.96 -22.52
N LEU A 145 16.31 11.58 -21.32
CA LEU A 145 15.39 12.68 -20.99
C LEU A 145 15.56 13.90 -21.91
N GLU A 146 16.79 14.21 -22.33
CA GLU A 146 17.09 15.33 -23.21
C GLU A 146 16.38 15.21 -24.58
N ASP A 147 16.15 13.99 -25.06
CA ASP A 147 15.48 13.73 -26.33
C ASP A 147 13.97 14.08 -26.27
N LEU A 148 13.44 14.28 -25.06
CA LEU A 148 12.05 14.69 -24.82
C LEU A 148 11.82 16.20 -24.94
N LYS A 149 12.86 16.98 -25.25
CA LYS A 149 12.73 18.44 -25.48
C LYS A 149 11.67 18.73 -26.56
N GLY A 150 10.68 19.56 -26.18
CA GLY A 150 9.56 19.93 -27.05
C GLY A 150 8.52 18.84 -27.30
N LYS A 151 8.71 17.63 -26.75
CA LYS A 151 7.78 16.49 -26.94
C LYS A 151 6.61 16.54 -25.97
N SER A 152 5.50 15.91 -26.33
CA SER A 152 4.37 15.70 -25.41
C SER A 152 4.56 14.39 -24.64
N ILE A 153 4.30 14.46 -23.32
CA ILE A 153 4.43 13.33 -22.38
C ILE A 153 3.11 13.15 -21.64
N CYS A 154 2.52 11.98 -21.78
CA CYS A 154 1.33 11.59 -21.02
C CYS A 154 1.72 11.19 -19.60
N THR A 155 0.94 11.66 -18.61
CA THR A 155 1.07 11.29 -17.20
C THR A 155 -0.30 11.33 -16.51
N GLN A 156 -0.40 10.65 -15.35
CA GLN A 156 -1.62 10.64 -14.55
C GLN A 156 -1.53 11.65 -13.41
N THR A 157 -2.56 12.49 -13.23
CA THR A 157 -2.63 13.45 -12.12
C THR A 157 -2.79 12.75 -10.76
N GLY A 158 -2.38 13.43 -9.69
CA GLY A 158 -2.44 12.90 -8.33
C GLY A 158 -1.38 11.83 -8.03
N THR A 159 -0.37 11.72 -8.89
CA THR A 159 0.74 10.76 -8.76
C THR A 159 2.05 11.48 -8.44
N THR A 160 2.98 10.75 -7.83
CA THR A 160 4.40 11.17 -7.71
C THR A 160 5.04 11.32 -9.08
N ASN A 161 4.60 10.52 -10.07
CA ASN A 161 5.15 10.53 -11.42
C ASN A 161 4.95 11.87 -12.13
N GLU A 162 3.79 12.53 -11.94
CA GLU A 162 3.54 13.87 -12.46
C GLU A 162 4.53 14.89 -11.87
N GLN A 163 4.71 14.86 -10.55
CA GLN A 163 5.61 15.77 -9.82
C GLN A 163 7.08 15.52 -10.17
N ASN A 164 7.52 14.27 -10.14
CA ASN A 164 8.89 13.89 -10.45
C ASN A 164 9.28 14.24 -11.88
N LEU A 165 8.35 14.03 -12.85
CA LEU A 165 8.58 14.43 -14.24
C LEU A 165 8.84 15.95 -14.31
N ALA A 166 7.99 16.77 -13.70
CA ALA A 166 8.14 18.21 -13.70
C ALA A 166 9.47 18.65 -13.07
N ASP A 167 9.87 18.05 -11.95
CA ASP A 167 11.11 18.34 -11.25
C ASP A 167 12.35 17.94 -12.09
N GLN A 168 12.35 16.76 -12.68
CA GLN A 168 13.45 16.26 -13.50
C GLN A 168 13.65 17.11 -14.76
N MET A 169 12.56 17.53 -15.41
CA MET A 169 12.62 18.38 -16.60
C MET A 169 13.08 19.80 -16.26
N ARG A 170 12.57 20.38 -15.16
CA ARG A 170 12.98 21.69 -14.66
C ARG A 170 14.48 21.69 -14.29
N GLN A 171 14.96 20.70 -13.55
CA GLN A 171 16.35 20.58 -13.15
C GLN A 171 17.33 20.58 -14.34
N ARG A 172 16.90 19.99 -15.47
CA ARG A 172 17.69 19.88 -16.70
C ARG A 172 17.44 21.00 -17.71
N GLY A 173 16.55 21.94 -17.42
CA GLY A 173 16.16 22.98 -18.38
C GLY A 173 15.49 22.43 -19.64
N ILE A 174 14.79 21.29 -19.53
CA ILE A 174 14.11 20.65 -20.65
C ILE A 174 12.66 21.14 -20.72
N ASN A 175 12.33 21.91 -21.75
CA ASN A 175 10.94 22.27 -22.05
C ASN A 175 10.24 21.10 -22.71
N TYR A 176 9.05 20.72 -22.22
CA TYR A 176 8.19 19.63 -22.73
C TYR A 176 6.72 20.04 -22.65
N LYS A 177 5.83 19.23 -23.18
CA LYS A 177 4.37 19.45 -23.14
C LYS A 177 3.72 18.35 -22.31
N PRO A 178 3.37 18.58 -21.02
CA PRO A 178 2.64 17.60 -20.23
C PRO A 178 1.20 17.47 -20.74
N LEU A 179 0.75 16.23 -20.94
CA LEU A 179 -0.67 15.89 -21.13
C LEU A 179 -1.10 15.05 -19.93
N VAL A 180 -1.93 15.63 -19.08
CA VAL A 180 -2.28 15.11 -17.76
C VAL A 180 -3.72 14.59 -17.77
N PHE A 181 -3.96 13.39 -17.27
CA PHE A 181 -5.26 12.72 -17.24
C PHE A 181 -5.57 12.17 -15.86
N GLU A 182 -6.85 12.14 -15.47
CA GLU A 182 -7.27 11.52 -14.20
C GLU A 182 -7.34 9.99 -14.30
N ASP A 183 -7.78 9.48 -15.44
CA ASP A 183 -7.95 8.05 -15.67
C ASP A 183 -6.70 7.43 -16.32
N VAL A 184 -6.27 6.29 -15.78
CA VAL A 184 -5.08 5.59 -16.25
C VAL A 184 -5.27 5.01 -17.66
N ASN A 185 -6.47 4.51 -17.99
CA ASN A 185 -6.73 3.97 -19.32
C ASN A 185 -6.67 5.08 -20.37
N THR A 186 -7.25 6.25 -20.08
CA THR A 186 -7.17 7.45 -20.94
C THR A 186 -5.72 7.88 -21.14
N THR A 187 -4.89 7.84 -20.10
CA THR A 187 -3.45 8.17 -20.18
C THR A 187 -2.74 7.27 -21.21
N PHE A 188 -2.93 5.95 -21.10
CA PHE A 188 -2.26 4.99 -21.99
C PHE A 188 -2.87 4.92 -23.39
N THR A 189 -4.20 5.05 -23.52
CA THR A 189 -4.87 5.13 -24.84
C THR A 189 -4.46 6.38 -25.61
N THR A 190 -4.31 7.52 -24.95
CA THR A 190 -3.82 8.76 -25.58
C THR A 190 -2.38 8.61 -26.09
N TYR A 191 -1.52 7.93 -25.32
CA TYR A 191 -0.18 7.59 -25.76
C TYR A 191 -0.21 6.60 -26.93
N GLU A 192 -1.01 5.54 -26.87
CA GLU A 192 -1.18 4.57 -27.94
C GLU A 192 -1.62 5.20 -29.26
N GLN A 193 -2.54 6.14 -29.21
CA GLN A 193 -3.01 6.93 -30.37
C GLN A 193 -1.93 7.87 -30.95
N GLY A 194 -0.75 7.98 -30.32
CA GLY A 194 0.35 8.83 -30.79
C GLY A 194 0.19 10.31 -30.47
N ARG A 195 -0.80 10.68 -29.63
CA ARG A 195 -1.00 12.08 -29.18
C ARG A 195 0.07 12.51 -28.16
N CYS A 196 0.70 11.55 -27.46
CA CYS A 196 1.92 11.73 -26.69
C CYS A 196 3.06 10.97 -27.34
N GLN A 197 4.26 11.56 -27.40
CA GLN A 197 5.47 10.88 -27.85
C GLN A 197 6.04 9.95 -26.78
N ALA A 198 5.72 10.18 -25.52
CA ALA A 198 6.11 9.35 -24.39
C ALA A 198 4.97 9.27 -23.36
N VAL A 199 5.01 8.24 -22.52
CA VAL A 199 4.20 8.14 -21.30
C VAL A 199 5.12 7.81 -20.13
N THR A 200 4.85 8.41 -18.97
CA THR A 200 5.61 8.16 -17.74
C THR A 200 4.71 7.61 -16.64
N SER A 201 5.26 6.65 -15.89
CA SER A 201 4.65 6.03 -14.71
C SER A 201 5.72 5.21 -13.98
N ASP A 202 5.32 4.50 -12.92
CA ASP A 202 6.14 3.46 -12.31
C ASP A 202 6.59 2.45 -13.37
N ARG A 203 7.83 1.98 -13.32
CA ARG A 203 8.37 1.04 -14.33
C ARG A 203 7.54 -0.24 -14.40
N SER A 204 7.15 -0.77 -13.25
CA SER A 204 6.28 -1.96 -13.20
C SER A 204 4.93 -1.71 -13.88
N GLN A 205 4.33 -0.53 -13.67
CA GLN A 205 3.10 -0.14 -14.35
C GLN A 205 3.31 0.02 -15.85
N LEU A 206 4.43 0.60 -16.29
CA LEU A 206 4.75 0.70 -17.72
C LEU A 206 4.87 -0.68 -18.38
N VAL A 207 5.55 -1.63 -17.73
CA VAL A 207 5.67 -3.01 -18.22
C VAL A 207 4.29 -3.68 -18.26
N SER A 208 3.53 -3.56 -17.19
CA SER A 208 2.16 -4.10 -17.11
C SER A 208 1.26 -3.54 -18.22
N ARG A 209 1.25 -2.22 -18.40
CA ARG A 209 0.41 -1.58 -19.42
C ARG A 209 0.90 -1.86 -20.84
N ARG A 210 2.21 -1.98 -21.05
CA ARG A 210 2.77 -2.38 -22.34
C ARG A 210 2.22 -3.73 -22.77
N SER A 211 2.13 -4.72 -21.89
CA SER A 211 1.64 -6.06 -22.21
C SER A 211 0.19 -6.07 -22.70
N THR A 212 -0.57 -5.04 -22.42
CA THR A 212 -1.98 -4.90 -22.83
C THR A 212 -2.18 -4.03 -24.07
N LEU A 213 -1.12 -3.43 -24.63
CA LEU A 213 -1.19 -2.68 -25.87
C LEU A 213 -1.40 -3.61 -27.07
N PRO A 214 -2.07 -3.17 -28.16
CA PRO A 214 -2.29 -3.97 -29.35
C PRO A 214 -0.99 -4.48 -30.01
N LYS A 215 0.10 -3.69 -29.89
CA LYS A 215 1.43 -4.03 -30.40
C LYS A 215 2.50 -3.79 -29.34
N PRO A 216 2.61 -4.67 -28.33
CA PRO A 216 3.54 -4.46 -27.19
C PRO A 216 4.99 -4.29 -27.65
N ASP A 217 5.39 -5.00 -28.71
CA ASP A 217 6.76 -5.00 -29.21
C ASP A 217 7.17 -3.70 -29.93
N ASP A 218 6.23 -2.86 -30.33
CA ASP A 218 6.52 -1.55 -30.90
C ASP A 218 6.91 -0.51 -29.82
N HIS A 219 6.81 -0.87 -28.55
CA HIS A 219 7.06 -0.01 -27.41
C HIS A 219 8.25 -0.46 -26.56
N SER A 220 8.98 0.48 -25.99
CA SER A 220 10.11 0.23 -25.11
C SER A 220 10.01 1.08 -23.86
N VAL A 221 10.17 0.46 -22.68
CA VAL A 221 10.47 1.18 -21.44
C VAL A 221 11.96 1.47 -21.46
N LEU A 222 12.31 2.75 -21.34
CA LEU A 222 13.71 3.18 -21.39
C LEU A 222 14.48 2.64 -20.18
N ASP A 223 15.76 2.37 -20.39
CA ASP A 223 16.66 1.97 -19.30
C ASP A 223 17.13 3.18 -18.51
N LEU A 224 16.18 3.81 -17.83
CA LEU A 224 16.41 4.92 -16.90
C LEU A 224 15.38 4.87 -15.76
N VAL A 225 15.80 5.34 -14.60
CA VAL A 225 14.96 5.50 -13.40
C VAL A 225 15.10 6.92 -12.92
N ILE A 226 13.99 7.64 -12.81
CA ILE A 226 14.01 9.07 -12.48
C ILE A 226 13.51 9.40 -11.07
N SER A 227 13.04 8.38 -10.33
CA SER A 227 12.67 8.51 -8.92
C SER A 227 12.74 7.18 -8.18
N LYS A 228 12.58 7.23 -6.86
CA LYS A 228 12.31 6.08 -5.99
C LYS A 228 10.82 6.01 -5.70
N GLU A 229 10.22 4.84 -5.92
CA GLU A 229 8.78 4.61 -5.67
C GLU A 229 8.62 3.40 -4.72
N PRO A 230 8.76 3.61 -3.40
CA PRO A 230 8.45 2.56 -2.41
C PRO A 230 6.93 2.44 -2.30
N LEU A 231 6.37 1.38 -2.90
CA LEU A 231 4.93 1.14 -2.91
C LEU A 231 4.53 0.40 -1.65
N ALA A 232 3.59 0.97 -0.90
CA ALA A 232 3.13 0.42 0.36
C ALA A 232 1.62 0.59 0.54
N PRO A 233 0.94 -0.36 1.21
CA PRO A 233 -0.42 -0.15 1.68
C PRO A 233 -0.47 0.96 2.72
N ALA A 234 -1.62 1.66 2.78
CA ALA A 234 -1.80 2.76 3.72
C ALA A 234 -3.17 2.67 4.42
N VAL A 235 -3.19 3.10 5.66
CA VAL A 235 -4.39 3.23 6.50
C VAL A 235 -4.53 4.65 6.99
N VAL A 236 -5.67 5.02 7.57
CA VAL A 236 -5.82 6.30 8.25
C VAL A 236 -4.92 6.34 9.49
N ASN A 237 -4.28 7.47 9.71
CA ASN A 237 -3.41 7.69 10.87
C ASN A 237 -4.20 7.67 12.19
N GLY A 238 -3.56 7.23 13.28
CA GLY A 238 -4.07 7.30 14.65
C GLY A 238 -4.76 6.05 15.18
N ASP A 239 -4.88 4.97 14.40
CA ASP A 239 -5.32 3.65 14.88
C ASP A 239 -4.15 2.65 14.86
N SER A 240 -3.28 2.73 15.86
CA SER A 240 -2.10 1.87 15.96
C SER A 240 -2.44 0.38 16.00
N LYS A 241 -3.60 0.02 16.58
CA LYS A 241 -4.05 -1.38 16.63
C LYS A 241 -4.38 -1.92 15.23
N TRP A 242 -5.06 -1.13 14.41
CA TRP A 242 -5.34 -1.49 13.03
C TRP A 242 -4.06 -1.50 12.17
N PHE A 243 -3.23 -0.50 12.35
CA PHE A 243 -1.93 -0.43 11.68
C PHE A 243 -1.05 -1.65 11.99
N ASP A 244 -1.00 -2.09 13.25
CA ASP A 244 -0.23 -3.28 13.64
C ASP A 244 -0.73 -4.55 12.96
N VAL A 245 -2.04 -4.74 12.78
CA VAL A 245 -2.59 -5.87 12.03
C VAL A 245 -2.07 -5.88 10.59
N VAL A 246 -2.13 -4.74 9.90
CA VAL A 246 -1.67 -4.62 8.51
C VAL A 246 -0.15 -4.84 8.43
N LYS A 247 0.61 -4.17 9.29
CA LYS A 247 2.06 -4.25 9.36
C LYS A 247 2.56 -5.67 9.58
N TRP A 248 2.04 -6.35 10.61
CA TRP A 248 2.48 -7.71 10.96
C TRP A 248 1.96 -8.78 10.00
N THR A 249 0.87 -8.51 9.27
CA THR A 249 0.46 -9.35 8.14
C THR A 249 1.53 -9.34 7.04
N ILE A 250 2.01 -8.14 6.65
CA ILE A 250 3.02 -8.00 5.60
C ILE A 250 4.36 -8.59 6.05
N TYR A 251 4.79 -8.31 7.27
CA TYR A 251 6.02 -8.91 7.81
C TYR A 251 5.90 -10.44 7.96
N GLY A 252 4.71 -10.94 8.27
CA GLY A 252 4.44 -12.39 8.30
C GLY A 252 4.66 -13.05 6.92
N LEU A 253 4.19 -12.41 5.85
CA LEU A 253 4.42 -12.88 4.47
C LEU A 253 5.91 -12.93 4.10
N ILE A 254 6.66 -11.87 4.45
CA ILE A 254 8.10 -11.75 4.14
C ILE A 254 8.91 -12.75 4.99
N ASN A 255 8.61 -12.84 6.29
CA ASN A 255 9.34 -13.75 7.20
C ASN A 255 9.05 -15.23 6.89
N ALA A 256 7.84 -15.55 6.44
CA ALA A 256 7.51 -16.89 5.98
C ALA A 256 8.35 -17.28 4.75
N GLU A 257 8.57 -16.37 3.80
CA GLU A 257 9.48 -16.63 2.68
C GLU A 257 10.91 -16.86 3.18
N GLU A 258 11.41 -16.03 4.10
CA GLU A 258 12.77 -16.13 4.67
C GLU A 258 13.00 -17.46 5.38
N LEU A 259 12.01 -17.96 6.08
CA LEU A 259 12.06 -19.24 6.81
C LEU A 259 11.68 -20.46 5.94
N GLY A 260 11.42 -20.28 4.65
CA GLY A 260 11.03 -21.35 3.72
C GLY A 260 9.63 -21.91 3.99
N VAL A 261 8.78 -21.19 4.72
CA VAL A 261 7.38 -21.57 4.97
C VAL A 261 6.52 -21.10 3.79
N ASN A 262 5.74 -22.00 3.20
CA ASN A 262 4.89 -21.74 2.04
C ASN A 262 3.54 -22.47 2.15
N SER A 263 2.65 -22.25 1.20
CA SER A 263 1.30 -22.83 1.19
C SER A 263 1.26 -24.37 1.22
N GLN A 264 2.33 -25.02 0.73
CA GLN A 264 2.42 -26.48 0.64
C GLN A 264 2.93 -27.13 1.94
N ASN A 265 3.77 -26.42 2.71
CA ASN A 265 4.44 -27.00 3.87
C ASN A 265 4.03 -26.40 5.22
N VAL A 266 3.21 -25.34 5.25
CA VAL A 266 2.83 -24.62 6.46
C VAL A 266 2.28 -25.54 7.56
N THR A 267 1.40 -26.48 7.21
CA THR A 267 0.81 -27.42 8.17
C THR A 267 1.83 -28.38 8.76
N GLN A 268 2.76 -28.88 7.93
CA GLN A 268 3.83 -29.76 8.39
C GLN A 268 4.80 -29.00 9.30
N LEU A 269 5.23 -27.80 8.91
CA LEU A 269 6.21 -27.01 9.65
C LEU A 269 5.66 -26.44 10.96
N ALA A 270 4.35 -26.22 11.07
CA ALA A 270 3.69 -25.84 12.32
C ALA A 270 3.88 -26.90 13.43
N ASN A 271 4.01 -28.17 13.05
CA ASN A 271 4.28 -29.31 13.96
C ASN A 271 5.78 -29.68 14.06
N GLY A 272 6.65 -28.89 13.41
CA GLY A 272 8.09 -29.10 13.41
C GLY A 272 8.76 -28.72 14.73
N SER A 273 10.08 -28.86 14.79
CA SER A 273 10.89 -28.58 15.99
C SER A 273 11.54 -27.18 15.98
N ASN A 274 11.51 -26.45 14.85
CA ASN A 274 12.14 -25.14 14.77
C ASN A 274 11.33 -24.08 15.57
N PRO A 275 11.90 -23.51 16.66
CA PRO A 275 11.16 -22.59 17.54
C PRO A 275 10.81 -21.26 16.86
N GLU A 276 11.58 -20.81 15.87
CA GLU A 276 11.30 -19.59 15.14
C GLU A 276 10.06 -19.76 14.24
N ILE A 277 9.99 -20.88 13.51
CA ILE A 277 8.82 -21.23 12.70
C ILE A 277 7.60 -21.45 13.59
N LYS A 278 7.75 -22.09 14.76
CA LYS A 278 6.65 -22.30 15.71
C LYS A 278 6.06 -20.97 16.20
N ARG A 279 6.92 -20.00 16.54
CA ARG A 279 6.47 -18.64 16.92
C ARG A 279 5.79 -17.94 15.76
N LEU A 280 6.37 -17.97 14.56
CA LEU A 280 5.77 -17.37 13.36
C LEU A 280 4.38 -17.94 13.09
N LEU A 281 4.22 -19.27 13.17
CA LEU A 281 2.96 -19.97 12.86
C LEU A 281 1.99 -20.03 14.05
N GLY A 282 2.38 -19.49 15.23
CA GLY A 282 1.53 -19.36 16.40
C GLY A 282 1.29 -20.65 17.18
N THR A 283 2.15 -21.68 17.01
CA THR A 283 2.12 -22.91 17.80
C THR A 283 2.98 -22.81 19.07
N GLU A 284 3.73 -21.71 19.24
CA GLU A 284 4.47 -21.35 20.43
C GLU A 284 4.33 -19.86 20.70
N GLY A 285 4.08 -19.47 21.99
CA GLY A 285 3.84 -18.07 22.37
C GLY A 285 2.42 -17.57 22.10
N ASP A 286 2.21 -16.26 22.25
CA ASP A 286 0.91 -15.59 22.14
C ASP A 286 0.96 -14.28 21.34
N LEU A 287 1.83 -14.18 20.33
CA LEU A 287 2.07 -12.98 19.55
C LEU A 287 0.82 -12.43 18.85
N GLY A 288 -0.08 -13.31 18.39
CA GLY A 288 -1.34 -12.92 17.77
C GLY A 288 -2.23 -12.09 18.69
N LYS A 289 -2.24 -12.42 19.99
CA LYS A 289 -2.99 -11.66 21.00
C LYS A 289 -2.52 -10.21 21.09
N GLY A 290 -1.21 -9.97 20.97
CA GLY A 290 -0.62 -8.62 20.97
C GLY A 290 -1.12 -7.74 19.83
N VAL A 291 -1.36 -8.31 18.63
CA VAL A 291 -1.96 -7.62 17.48
C VAL A 291 -3.50 -7.67 17.44
N GLY A 292 -4.13 -8.30 18.43
CA GLY A 292 -5.60 -8.45 18.49
C GLY A 292 -6.17 -9.51 17.56
N LEU A 293 -5.35 -10.47 17.14
CA LEU A 293 -5.70 -11.63 16.32
C LEU A 293 -5.52 -12.95 17.10
N THR A 294 -5.86 -14.06 16.47
CA THR A 294 -5.51 -15.40 16.96
C THR A 294 -4.02 -15.67 16.74
N ASN A 295 -3.40 -16.53 17.56
CA ASN A 295 -1.96 -16.78 17.46
C ASN A 295 -1.55 -17.37 16.10
N ASP A 296 -2.44 -18.12 15.47
CA ASP A 296 -2.25 -18.79 14.19
C ASP A 296 -2.48 -17.88 12.97
N PHE A 297 -2.58 -16.54 13.15
CA PHE A 297 -2.93 -15.62 12.06
C PHE A 297 -1.99 -15.72 10.87
N VAL A 298 -0.67 -15.89 11.08
CA VAL A 298 0.29 -16.09 9.97
C VAL A 298 0.08 -17.45 9.31
N SER A 299 -0.18 -18.50 10.09
CA SER A 299 -0.51 -19.82 9.53
C SER A 299 -1.72 -19.76 8.58
N ARG A 300 -2.77 -19.03 8.97
CA ARG A 300 -3.96 -18.78 8.12
C ARG A 300 -3.60 -18.04 6.85
N ILE A 301 -2.81 -16.97 6.95
CA ILE A 301 -2.34 -16.20 5.79
C ILE A 301 -1.64 -17.14 4.80
N ILE A 302 -0.63 -17.88 5.27
CA ILE A 302 0.20 -18.71 4.40
C ILE A 302 -0.61 -19.87 3.79
N LYS A 303 -1.50 -20.47 4.55
CA LYS A 303 -2.41 -21.53 4.06
C LYS A 303 -3.30 -21.06 2.90
N HIS A 304 -3.85 -19.85 2.99
CA HIS A 304 -4.84 -19.34 2.04
C HIS A 304 -4.23 -18.55 0.88
N VAL A 305 -3.15 -17.81 1.15
CA VAL A 305 -2.58 -16.84 0.20
C VAL A 305 -1.14 -17.19 -0.19
N GLY A 306 -0.43 -17.97 0.64
CA GLY A 306 0.99 -18.23 0.46
C GLY A 306 1.87 -17.13 1.07
N ASN A 307 3.20 -17.32 0.96
CA ASN A 307 4.18 -16.32 1.38
C ASN A 307 4.40 -15.23 0.33
N TYR A 308 5.27 -14.24 0.61
CA TYR A 308 5.51 -13.14 -0.31
C TYR A 308 6.06 -13.61 -1.67
N SER A 309 6.94 -14.61 -1.73
CA SER A 309 7.45 -15.17 -2.98
C SER A 309 6.34 -15.77 -3.84
N GLU A 310 5.42 -16.53 -3.22
CA GLU A 310 4.28 -17.12 -3.93
C GLU A 310 3.35 -16.05 -4.49
N MET A 311 3.10 -14.98 -3.70
CA MET A 311 2.32 -13.82 -4.17
C MET A 311 3.01 -13.09 -5.32
N TYR A 312 4.31 -12.85 -5.20
CA TYR A 312 5.10 -12.20 -6.24
C TYR A 312 5.09 -13.01 -7.53
N ASP A 313 5.44 -14.30 -7.45
CA ASP A 313 5.58 -15.17 -8.61
C ASP A 313 4.32 -15.32 -9.42
N ARG A 314 3.14 -15.45 -8.77
CA ARG A 314 1.86 -15.60 -9.49
C ARG A 314 1.33 -14.30 -10.10
N ASN A 315 1.69 -13.13 -9.52
CA ASN A 315 1.15 -11.85 -9.97
C ASN A 315 2.10 -11.07 -10.88
N LEU A 316 3.39 -11.10 -10.60
CA LEU A 316 4.41 -10.26 -11.26
C LEU A 316 5.55 -11.09 -11.84
N GLY A 317 5.93 -12.18 -11.15
CA GLY A 317 7.13 -12.94 -11.40
C GLY A 317 6.98 -14.05 -12.45
N LYS A 318 7.70 -15.14 -12.26
CA LYS A 318 7.90 -16.21 -13.25
C LYS A 318 6.62 -16.92 -13.69
N ASN A 319 5.57 -16.93 -12.83
CA ASN A 319 4.29 -17.58 -13.12
C ASN A 319 3.24 -16.59 -13.64
N SER A 320 3.60 -15.33 -13.90
CA SER A 320 2.75 -14.30 -14.50
C SER A 320 3.15 -14.01 -15.95
N ASP A 321 2.25 -13.35 -16.68
CA ASP A 321 2.55 -12.88 -18.05
C ASP A 321 3.59 -11.76 -18.06
N LEU A 322 3.80 -11.06 -16.92
CA LEU A 322 4.71 -9.94 -16.82
C LEU A 322 6.18 -10.37 -16.69
N LYS A 323 6.45 -11.51 -16.04
CA LYS A 323 7.79 -12.09 -15.80
C LYS A 323 8.81 -11.08 -15.29
N LEU A 324 8.38 -10.21 -14.37
CA LEU A 324 9.23 -9.21 -13.77
C LEU A 324 10.28 -9.87 -12.86
N GLU A 325 11.53 -9.47 -13.07
CA GLU A 325 12.63 -9.80 -12.17
C GLU A 325 12.40 -9.15 -10.79
N ARG A 326 12.72 -9.87 -9.72
CA ARG A 326 12.54 -9.35 -8.35
C ARG A 326 13.43 -8.13 -8.04
N GLY A 327 14.63 -8.08 -8.53
CA GLY A 327 15.56 -6.97 -8.29
C GLY A 327 15.64 -6.59 -6.81
N PRO A 328 15.36 -5.33 -6.43
CA PRO A 328 15.31 -4.89 -5.03
C PRO A 328 14.26 -5.63 -4.17
N ASN A 329 13.26 -6.23 -4.79
CA ASN A 329 12.18 -6.96 -4.11
C ASN A 329 12.57 -8.39 -3.69
N LYS A 330 13.85 -8.76 -3.77
CA LYS A 330 14.41 -9.94 -3.13
C LYS A 330 14.55 -9.71 -1.63
N LEU A 331 14.63 -10.81 -0.87
CA LEU A 331 14.97 -10.75 0.55
C LEU A 331 16.38 -10.15 0.76
N TRP A 332 16.60 -9.53 1.91
CA TRP A 332 17.87 -8.92 2.30
C TRP A 332 19.06 -9.89 2.21
N ASN A 333 18.86 -11.17 2.55
CA ASN A 333 19.87 -12.22 2.47
C ASN A 333 20.07 -12.79 1.05
N GLN A 334 19.29 -12.31 0.06
CA GLN A 334 19.36 -12.69 -1.35
C GLN A 334 19.77 -11.50 -2.25
N GLY A 335 20.33 -10.44 -1.64
CA GLY A 335 20.78 -9.24 -2.35
C GLY A 335 19.65 -8.25 -2.69
N GLY A 336 18.50 -8.35 -2.06
CA GLY A 336 17.42 -7.37 -2.10
C GLY A 336 17.34 -6.51 -0.85
N ILE A 337 16.20 -5.85 -0.66
CA ILE A 337 15.96 -4.95 0.48
C ILE A 337 14.65 -5.25 1.22
N LEU A 338 13.96 -6.36 0.90
CA LEU A 338 12.86 -6.83 1.72
C LEU A 338 13.40 -7.40 3.03
N TYR A 339 12.94 -6.82 4.13
CA TYR A 339 13.39 -7.15 5.48
C TYR A 339 12.21 -7.15 6.43
N ALA A 340 12.06 -8.21 7.21
CA ALA A 340 11.04 -8.32 8.24
C ALA A 340 11.69 -8.38 9.63
N PRO A 341 11.15 -7.67 10.64
CA PRO A 341 11.57 -7.86 12.03
C PRO A 341 11.26 -9.28 12.50
N PRO A 342 12.06 -9.82 13.46
CA PRO A 342 11.83 -11.16 13.99
C PRO A 342 10.51 -11.24 14.77
N PHE A 343 9.84 -12.38 14.67
CA PHE A 343 8.64 -12.72 15.45
C PHE A 343 9.05 -13.27 16.83
N ARG A 344 9.17 -12.35 17.81
CA ARG A 344 9.60 -12.66 19.20
C ARG A 344 8.81 -11.89 20.23
#